data_ed8c24552f24e29390ac030c065b04cd
#
_entry.id   ed8c24552f24e29390ac030c065b04cd
#
_cell.length_a   1.000
_cell.length_b   1.000
_cell.length_c   1.000
_cell.angle_alpha   90.00
_cell.angle_beta   90.00
_cell.angle_gamma   90.00
#
_symmetry.space_group_name_H-M   'P 1'
#
loop_
_entity.id
_entity.type
_entity.pdbx_description
1 polymer ?
#
loop_
_entity_poly.entity_id
_entity_poly.type
_entity_poly.pdbx_seq_one_letter_code
_entity_poly.pdbx_strand_id
1 'polypeptide(L)'
;MHQLIQLSERIWHMDLDYATDRPTLGYIQGDDRSLMFDCGASPAHVSDFMGLLNAHGLPLPKIAVLSHWHWDHALGMAALKKQGIPVIACRQTDVILGQMSSWEWTETAMQERLRTGEEILFCDDFIRREYKGDLSAIPQFCTADILFEETKTLDLGGVTAQLIRVGGPHSEDSVVCYVPEERFVFLADSAGKDLYGIPWDYDPNDQAASDLAMERMPDDPVRLRKYRKALEQLDFKRCLKGHAPCSSRSELMKELQEREARL
;
A
#
# COMPACT_ATOMS: atom_id res chain seq x y z
N MET A 1 -8.34 -11.44 -14.34
CA MET A 1 -8.69 -10.11 -14.91
C MET A 1 -9.18 -9.27 -13.77
N HIS A 2 -8.52 -8.17 -13.49
CA HIS A 2 -8.90 -7.28 -12.40
C HIS A 2 -10.30 -6.67 -12.58
N GLN A 3 -10.93 -6.35 -11.47
CA GLN A 3 -12.25 -5.73 -11.42
C GLN A 3 -12.19 -4.41 -10.66
N LEU A 4 -13.00 -3.44 -11.08
CA LEU A 4 -13.24 -2.23 -10.31
C LEU A 4 -14.53 -2.42 -9.51
N ILE A 5 -14.41 -2.36 -8.19
CA ILE A 5 -15.47 -2.65 -7.23
C ILE A 5 -15.91 -1.36 -6.55
N GLN A 6 -17.19 -1.05 -6.63
CA GLN A 6 -17.78 0.10 -5.93
C GLN A 6 -18.10 -0.29 -4.48
N LEU A 7 -17.58 0.49 -3.54
CA LEU A 7 -17.81 0.28 -2.10
C LEU A 7 -18.87 1.24 -1.53
N SER A 8 -18.96 2.46 -2.09
CA SER A 8 -19.97 3.46 -1.74
C SER A 8 -20.21 4.38 -2.93
N GLU A 9 -20.95 5.46 -2.75
CA GLU A 9 -21.23 6.41 -3.84
C GLU A 9 -19.93 7.00 -4.43
N ARG A 10 -18.93 7.27 -3.59
CA ARG A 10 -17.68 7.95 -3.97
C ARG A 10 -16.42 7.08 -3.84
N ILE A 11 -16.53 5.87 -3.28
CA ILE A 11 -15.40 4.98 -3.02
C ILE A 11 -15.42 3.78 -3.94
N TRP A 12 -14.29 3.56 -4.62
CA TRP A 12 -14.04 2.41 -5.47
C TRP A 12 -12.66 1.82 -5.17
N HIS A 13 -12.43 0.60 -5.59
CA HIS A 13 -11.09 0.02 -5.63
C HIS A 13 -10.93 -1.00 -6.74
N MET A 14 -9.72 -1.14 -7.26
CA MET A 14 -9.33 -2.31 -8.03
C MET A 14 -8.96 -3.43 -7.07
N ASP A 15 -9.38 -4.65 -7.37
CA ASP A 15 -9.06 -5.83 -6.58
C ASP A 15 -7.58 -6.18 -6.61
N LEU A 16 -7.14 -6.90 -5.59
CA LEU A 16 -5.77 -7.39 -5.43
C LEU A 16 -5.47 -8.58 -6.37
N ASP A 17 -4.19 -8.87 -6.58
CA ASP A 17 -3.74 -10.08 -7.27
C ASP A 17 -2.68 -10.82 -6.45
N TYR A 18 -3.06 -11.94 -5.84
CA TYR A 18 -2.14 -12.76 -5.05
C TYR A 18 -0.99 -13.38 -5.85
N ALA A 19 -1.15 -13.56 -7.18
CA ALA A 19 -0.12 -14.20 -8.01
C ALA A 19 1.14 -13.33 -8.17
N THR A 20 0.96 -12.01 -8.10
CA THR A 20 2.02 -11.01 -8.28
C THR A 20 2.15 -10.06 -7.09
N ASP A 21 1.44 -10.34 -6.00
CA ASP A 21 1.39 -9.49 -4.80
C ASP A 21 0.96 -8.04 -5.09
N ARG A 22 0.11 -7.85 -6.11
CA ARG A 22 -0.45 -6.52 -6.38
C ARG A 22 -1.50 -6.17 -5.33
N PRO A 23 -1.34 -5.07 -4.58
CA PRO A 23 -2.33 -4.63 -3.61
C PRO A 23 -3.59 -4.08 -4.29
N THR A 24 -4.65 -3.90 -3.51
CA THR A 24 -5.80 -3.11 -3.94
C THR A 24 -5.38 -1.66 -4.21
N LEU A 25 -5.91 -1.05 -5.26
CA LEU A 25 -5.73 0.38 -5.51
C LEU A 25 -7.04 1.12 -5.24
N GLY A 26 -6.99 2.04 -4.29
CA GLY A 26 -8.16 2.82 -3.88
C GLY A 26 -8.44 4.00 -4.80
N TYR A 27 -9.73 4.37 -4.91
CA TYR A 27 -10.16 5.54 -5.65
C TYR A 27 -11.26 6.29 -4.88
N ILE A 28 -11.11 7.61 -4.83
CA ILE A 28 -12.08 8.52 -4.23
C ILE A 28 -12.53 9.50 -5.31
N GLN A 29 -13.84 9.51 -5.60
CA GLN A 29 -14.44 10.45 -6.55
C GLN A 29 -14.93 11.70 -5.84
N GLY A 30 -14.24 12.82 -6.02
CA GLY A 30 -14.74 14.14 -5.66
C GLY A 30 -15.42 14.84 -6.83
N ASP A 31 -16.12 15.93 -6.55
CA ASP A 31 -16.80 16.75 -7.56
C ASP A 31 -15.79 17.59 -8.37
N ASP A 32 -14.69 18.02 -7.73
CA ASP A 32 -13.66 18.86 -8.35
C ASP A 32 -12.48 18.04 -8.88
N ARG A 33 -12.10 16.98 -8.14
CA ARG A 33 -10.97 16.10 -8.48
C ARG A 33 -11.11 14.74 -7.82
N SER A 34 -10.50 13.73 -8.43
CA SER A 34 -10.42 12.39 -7.89
C SER A 34 -9.03 12.07 -7.38
N LEU A 35 -8.95 11.18 -6.39
CA LEU A 35 -7.73 10.74 -5.75
C LEU A 35 -7.55 9.22 -5.93
N MET A 36 -6.30 8.81 -6.22
CA MET A 36 -5.86 7.43 -6.15
C MET A 36 -5.12 7.20 -4.82
N PHE A 37 -5.48 6.14 -4.09
CA PHE A 37 -4.79 5.72 -2.89
C PHE A 37 -3.97 4.46 -3.19
N ASP A 38 -2.67 4.56 -2.94
CA ASP A 38 -1.53 3.80 -3.37
C ASP A 38 -1.14 4.00 -4.84
N CYS A 39 0.14 3.72 -5.14
CA CYS A 39 0.71 3.98 -6.45
C CYS A 39 0.94 2.70 -7.26
N GLY A 40 0.72 1.53 -6.66
CA GLY A 40 0.80 0.23 -7.31
C GLY A 40 2.21 -0.33 -7.50
N ALA A 41 2.26 -1.61 -7.80
CA ALA A 41 3.46 -2.43 -7.90
C ALA A 41 4.28 -2.19 -9.18
N SER A 42 3.68 -1.61 -10.21
CA SER A 42 4.32 -1.47 -11.52
C SER A 42 3.60 -0.48 -12.43
N PRO A 43 4.25 -0.03 -13.52
CA PRO A 43 3.57 0.69 -14.59
C PRO A 43 2.38 -0.06 -15.19
N ALA A 44 2.44 -1.40 -15.26
CA ALA A 44 1.36 -2.24 -15.75
C ALA A 44 0.15 -2.19 -14.79
N HIS A 45 0.39 -2.30 -13.49
CA HIS A 45 -0.66 -2.20 -12.47
C HIS A 45 -1.39 -0.84 -12.53
N VAL A 46 -0.64 0.26 -12.66
CA VAL A 46 -1.22 1.61 -12.88
C VAL A 46 -2.04 1.66 -14.15
N SER A 47 -1.53 1.11 -15.26
CA SER A 47 -2.23 1.10 -16.55
C SER A 47 -3.55 0.33 -16.49
N ASP A 48 -3.56 -0.83 -15.82
CA ASP A 48 -4.76 -1.65 -15.61
C ASP A 48 -5.82 -0.86 -14.82
N PHE A 49 -5.41 -0.21 -13.74
CA PHE A 49 -6.29 0.63 -12.93
C PHE A 49 -6.90 1.80 -13.71
N MET A 50 -6.08 2.56 -14.46
CA MET A 50 -6.57 3.65 -15.31
C MET A 50 -7.52 3.15 -16.41
N GLY A 51 -7.23 1.97 -16.97
CA GLY A 51 -8.09 1.30 -17.95
C GLY A 51 -9.46 0.95 -17.37
N LEU A 52 -9.50 0.45 -16.14
CA LEU A 52 -10.75 0.12 -15.45
C LEU A 52 -11.57 1.38 -15.13
N LEU A 53 -10.94 2.47 -14.66
CA LEU A 53 -11.63 3.74 -14.42
C LEU A 53 -12.27 4.25 -15.72
N ASN A 54 -11.53 4.27 -16.83
CA ASN A 54 -12.05 4.67 -18.13
C ASN A 54 -13.22 3.80 -18.59
N ALA A 55 -13.12 2.48 -18.43
CA ALA A 55 -14.18 1.55 -18.80
C ALA A 55 -15.48 1.76 -18.03
N HIS A 56 -15.39 2.29 -16.80
CA HIS A 56 -16.53 2.64 -15.95
C HIS A 56 -16.98 4.11 -16.10
N GLY A 57 -16.35 4.89 -17.01
CA GLY A 57 -16.68 6.29 -17.23
C GLY A 57 -16.29 7.21 -16.05
N LEU A 58 -15.39 6.77 -15.19
CA LEU A 58 -14.91 7.54 -14.04
C LEU A 58 -13.77 8.49 -14.44
N PRO A 59 -13.70 9.71 -13.89
CA PRO A 59 -12.59 10.63 -14.12
C PRO A 59 -11.26 10.02 -13.67
N LEU A 60 -10.19 10.21 -14.43
CA LEU A 60 -8.86 9.79 -13.98
C LEU A 60 -8.41 10.62 -12.77
N PRO A 61 -7.66 10.02 -11.82
CA PRO A 61 -7.19 10.71 -10.64
C PRO A 61 -6.29 11.89 -11.02
N LYS A 62 -6.44 12.99 -10.29
CA LYS A 62 -5.61 14.19 -10.44
C LYS A 62 -4.48 14.25 -9.42
N ILE A 63 -4.47 13.33 -8.47
CA ILE A 63 -3.50 13.21 -7.40
C ILE A 63 -3.46 11.75 -6.92
N ALA A 64 -2.29 11.28 -6.52
CA ALA A 64 -2.12 9.98 -5.89
C ALA A 64 -1.49 10.16 -4.50
N VAL A 65 -1.75 9.21 -3.61
CA VAL A 65 -1.18 9.16 -2.25
C VAL A 65 -0.48 7.82 -2.09
N LEU A 66 0.76 7.84 -1.66
CA LEU A 66 1.50 6.65 -1.29
C LEU A 66 1.31 6.37 0.20
N SER A 67 0.94 5.15 0.54
CA SER A 67 0.70 4.72 1.93
C SER A 67 2.00 4.46 2.69
N HIS A 68 2.98 3.78 2.09
CA HIS A 68 4.27 3.43 2.66
C HIS A 68 5.27 3.04 1.58
N TRP A 69 6.53 2.75 1.96
CA TRP A 69 7.65 2.63 1.03
C TRP A 69 7.76 1.28 0.27
N HIS A 70 6.99 0.24 0.61
CA HIS A 70 7.15 -1.08 -0.01
C HIS A 70 6.95 -1.04 -1.52
N TRP A 71 7.65 -1.93 -2.21
CA TRP A 71 7.79 -1.94 -3.66
C TRP A 71 6.46 -2.03 -4.41
N ASP A 72 5.54 -2.85 -3.91
CA ASP A 72 4.23 -3.13 -4.50
C ASP A 72 3.24 -1.96 -4.40
N HIS A 73 3.52 -1.00 -3.51
CA HIS A 73 2.82 0.27 -3.39
C HIS A 73 3.54 1.42 -4.11
N ALA A 74 4.87 1.36 -4.29
CA ALA A 74 5.68 2.49 -4.71
C ALA A 74 6.20 2.45 -6.15
N LEU A 75 6.47 1.27 -6.75
CA LEU A 75 7.13 1.20 -8.07
C LEU A 75 6.25 1.71 -9.23
N GLY A 76 4.95 1.87 -9.04
CA GLY A 76 4.07 2.53 -10.00
C GLY A 76 4.17 4.06 -10.02
N MET A 77 4.81 4.70 -9.02
CA MET A 77 4.91 6.17 -8.91
C MET A 77 5.49 6.83 -10.17
N ALA A 78 6.53 6.23 -10.75
CA ALA A 78 7.16 6.78 -11.95
C ALA A 78 6.19 6.88 -13.13
N ALA A 79 5.27 5.92 -13.26
CA ALA A 79 4.23 5.92 -14.30
C ALA A 79 3.17 7.00 -14.06
N LEU A 80 2.77 7.23 -12.80
CA LEU A 80 1.85 8.30 -12.40
C LEU A 80 2.45 9.69 -12.70
N LYS A 81 3.68 9.91 -12.26
CA LYS A 81 4.40 11.18 -12.50
C LYS A 81 4.56 11.47 -13.99
N LYS A 82 4.86 10.44 -14.81
CA LYS A 82 4.93 10.57 -16.27
C LYS A 82 3.61 11.00 -16.90
N GLN A 83 2.48 10.65 -16.28
CA GLN A 83 1.14 11.06 -16.68
C GLN A 83 0.74 12.43 -16.12
N GLY A 84 1.61 13.11 -15.37
CA GLY A 84 1.34 14.39 -14.75
C GLY A 84 0.47 14.31 -13.51
N ILE A 85 0.37 13.13 -12.88
CA ILE A 85 -0.35 12.91 -11.64
C ILE A 85 0.66 13.03 -10.48
N PRO A 86 0.60 14.13 -9.69
CA PRO A 86 1.51 14.31 -8.57
C PRO A 86 1.22 13.31 -7.46
N VAL A 87 2.29 12.85 -6.81
CA VAL A 87 2.23 11.90 -5.69
C VAL A 87 2.49 12.62 -4.37
N ILE A 88 1.62 12.35 -3.40
CA ILE A 88 1.78 12.78 -2.00
C ILE A 88 2.30 11.60 -1.19
N ALA A 89 3.29 11.85 -0.34
CA ALA A 89 3.76 10.88 0.65
C ALA A 89 4.09 11.57 1.98
N CYS A 90 4.14 10.81 3.08
CA CYS A 90 4.73 11.34 4.29
C CYS A 90 6.26 11.50 4.12
N ARG A 91 6.85 12.43 4.86
CA ARG A 91 8.29 12.71 4.74
C ARG A 91 9.15 11.49 5.05
N GLN A 92 8.74 10.66 6.00
CA GLN A 92 9.49 9.45 6.37
C GLN A 92 9.55 8.47 5.20
N THR A 93 8.43 8.21 4.52
CA THR A 93 8.38 7.40 3.28
C THR A 93 9.31 7.97 2.22
N ASP A 94 9.27 9.30 2.00
CA ASP A 94 10.09 9.97 0.98
C ASP A 94 11.59 9.84 1.23
N VAL A 95 12.02 9.90 2.49
CA VAL A 95 13.43 9.68 2.88
C VAL A 95 13.87 8.26 2.54
N ILE A 96 13.04 7.25 2.82
CA ILE A 96 13.33 5.85 2.48
C ILE A 96 13.42 5.67 0.97
N LEU A 97 12.45 6.18 0.22
CA LEU A 97 12.45 6.11 -1.25
C LEU A 97 13.66 6.83 -1.87
N GLY A 98 14.10 7.94 -1.28
CA GLY A 98 15.32 8.63 -1.68
C GLY A 98 16.57 7.76 -1.55
N GLN A 99 16.67 6.94 -0.50
CA GLN A 99 17.75 5.96 -0.33
C GLN A 99 17.64 4.83 -1.36
N MET A 100 16.43 4.30 -1.59
CA MET A 100 16.17 3.21 -2.53
C MET A 100 16.28 3.66 -4.00
N SER A 101 16.26 4.95 -4.29
CA SER A 101 16.37 5.46 -5.67
C SER A 101 17.71 5.13 -6.36
N SER A 102 18.73 4.74 -5.58
CA SER A 102 20.03 4.26 -6.07
C SER A 102 20.08 2.73 -6.28
N TRP A 103 19.03 1.99 -5.98
CA TRP A 103 19.02 0.53 -6.15
C TRP A 103 19.17 0.16 -7.62
N GLU A 104 20.07 -0.77 -7.89
CA GLU A 104 20.23 -1.34 -9.23
C GLU A 104 19.40 -2.62 -9.35
N TRP A 105 18.68 -2.75 -10.46
CA TRP A 105 17.88 -3.91 -10.79
C TRP A 105 18.68 -4.89 -11.65
N THR A 106 19.81 -5.36 -11.10
CA THR A 106 20.64 -6.43 -11.68
C THR A 106 20.61 -7.65 -10.79
N GLU A 107 20.83 -8.83 -11.37
CA GLU A 107 20.85 -10.08 -10.59
C GLU A 107 21.84 -10.01 -9.41
N THR A 108 23.03 -9.45 -9.66
CA THR A 108 24.06 -9.30 -8.64
C THR A 108 23.61 -8.36 -7.50
N ALA A 109 23.00 -7.23 -7.84
CA ALA A 109 22.54 -6.26 -6.83
C ALA A 109 21.37 -6.81 -6.00
N MET A 110 20.43 -7.52 -6.63
CA MET A 110 19.31 -8.15 -5.93
C MET A 110 19.79 -9.24 -4.97
N GLN A 111 20.69 -10.11 -5.40
CA GLN A 111 21.29 -11.13 -4.54
C GLN A 111 22.08 -10.52 -3.38
N GLU A 112 22.78 -9.41 -3.60
CA GLU A 112 23.51 -8.72 -2.52
C GLU A 112 22.55 -8.15 -1.48
N ARG A 113 21.42 -7.54 -1.89
CA ARG A 113 20.40 -7.05 -0.95
C ARG A 113 19.78 -8.19 -0.12
N LEU A 114 19.52 -9.34 -0.72
CA LEU A 114 19.09 -10.53 0.03
C LEU A 114 20.15 -11.00 1.04
N ARG A 115 21.41 -11.01 0.62
CA ARG A 115 22.54 -11.43 1.49
C ARG A 115 22.76 -10.48 2.66
N THR A 116 22.55 -9.19 2.47
CA THR A 116 22.72 -8.16 3.52
C THR A 116 21.47 -7.97 4.39
N GLY A 117 20.33 -8.53 3.99
CA GLY A 117 19.04 -8.31 4.64
C GLY A 117 18.42 -6.95 4.34
N GLU A 118 18.92 -6.24 3.32
CA GLU A 118 18.33 -5.00 2.82
C GLU A 118 17.02 -5.27 2.07
N GLU A 119 16.90 -6.47 1.49
CA GLU A 119 15.67 -6.99 0.91
C GLU A 119 15.41 -8.41 1.44
N ILE A 120 14.16 -8.85 1.39
CA ILE A 120 13.73 -10.17 1.83
C ILE A 120 13.34 -11.05 0.65
N LEU A 121 13.48 -12.36 0.80
CA LEU A 121 13.19 -13.34 -0.24
C LEU A 121 11.74 -13.22 -0.77
N PHE A 122 10.79 -12.94 0.11
CA PHE A 122 9.39 -12.72 -0.27
C PHE A 122 9.26 -11.60 -1.31
N CYS A 123 9.80 -10.42 -1.04
CA CYS A 123 9.74 -9.28 -1.96
C CYS A 123 10.50 -9.55 -3.27
N ASP A 124 11.72 -10.14 -3.20
CA ASP A 124 12.51 -10.48 -4.39
C ASP A 124 11.73 -11.41 -5.35
N ASP A 125 11.07 -12.43 -4.80
CA ASP A 125 10.29 -13.40 -5.59
C ASP A 125 9.08 -12.71 -6.27
N PHE A 126 8.30 -11.92 -5.53
CA PHE A 126 7.13 -11.26 -6.09
C PHE A 126 7.48 -10.12 -7.07
N ILE A 127 8.58 -9.39 -6.85
CA ILE A 127 9.11 -8.45 -7.84
C ILE A 127 9.42 -9.19 -9.14
N ARG A 128 10.09 -10.34 -9.08
CA ARG A 128 10.39 -11.14 -10.27
C ARG A 128 9.13 -11.63 -10.98
N ARG A 129 8.11 -12.04 -10.25
CA ARG A 129 6.81 -12.47 -10.82
C ARG A 129 6.10 -11.30 -11.50
N GLU A 130 6.02 -10.13 -10.86
CA GLU A 130 5.37 -8.93 -11.40
C GLU A 130 6.02 -8.48 -12.72
N TYR A 131 7.34 -8.52 -12.79
CA TYR A 131 8.10 -8.12 -13.98
C TYR A 131 8.48 -9.29 -14.90
N LYS A 132 7.93 -10.50 -14.65
CA LYS A 132 8.13 -11.72 -15.48
C LYS A 132 9.61 -12.06 -15.69
N GLY A 133 10.46 -11.77 -14.71
CA GLY A 133 11.90 -11.97 -14.75
C GLY A 133 12.68 -10.92 -15.56
N ASP A 134 12.02 -9.94 -16.16
CA ASP A 134 12.71 -8.83 -16.86
C ASP A 134 13.09 -7.73 -15.89
N LEU A 135 14.26 -7.86 -15.28
CA LEU A 135 14.77 -6.87 -14.31
C LEU A 135 14.98 -5.47 -14.93
N SER A 136 15.19 -5.39 -16.27
CA SER A 136 15.40 -4.13 -16.96
C SER A 136 14.10 -3.32 -17.09
N ALA A 137 12.95 -3.95 -16.93
CA ALA A 137 11.64 -3.31 -16.94
C ALA A 137 11.27 -2.66 -15.61
N ILE A 138 11.99 -2.96 -14.51
CA ILE A 138 11.71 -2.42 -13.17
C ILE A 138 12.11 -0.94 -13.13
N PRO A 139 11.19 -0.02 -12.83
CA PRO A 139 11.54 1.41 -12.73
C PRO A 139 12.38 1.67 -11.47
N GLN A 140 13.13 2.76 -11.50
CA GLN A 140 13.78 3.23 -10.28
C GLN A 140 12.74 3.78 -9.30
N PHE A 141 12.97 3.57 -8.01
CA PHE A 141 12.22 4.29 -6.99
C PHE A 141 12.41 5.80 -7.18
N CYS A 142 11.37 6.55 -6.96
CA CYS A 142 11.40 8.00 -7.06
C CYS A 142 10.74 8.63 -5.83
N THR A 143 11.16 9.86 -5.49
CA THR A 143 10.59 10.64 -4.40
C THR A 143 9.23 11.22 -4.77
N ALA A 144 8.43 11.59 -3.76
CA ALA A 144 7.12 12.19 -3.94
C ALA A 144 7.20 13.67 -4.38
N ASP A 145 6.11 14.22 -4.89
CA ASP A 145 6.04 15.62 -5.33
C ASP A 145 5.57 16.54 -4.20
N ILE A 146 4.77 16.01 -3.28
CA ILE A 146 4.17 16.77 -2.18
C ILE A 146 4.38 15.98 -0.90
N LEU A 147 4.94 16.63 0.11
CA LEU A 147 5.23 16.01 1.40
C LEU A 147 4.32 16.52 2.51
N PHE A 148 4.10 15.67 3.50
CA PHE A 148 3.50 16.05 4.78
C PHE A 148 4.18 15.29 5.93
N GLU A 149 3.98 15.74 7.17
CA GLU A 149 4.61 15.11 8.35
C GLU A 149 3.66 14.08 9.01
N GLU A 150 2.64 14.56 9.71
CA GLU A 150 1.73 13.71 10.48
C GLU A 150 0.35 13.60 9.85
N THR A 151 -0.19 14.71 9.36
CA THR A 151 -1.54 14.76 8.76
C THR A 151 -1.60 15.72 7.59
N LYS A 152 -2.47 15.42 6.63
CA LYS A 152 -2.80 16.33 5.53
C LYS A 152 -4.24 16.11 5.10
N THR A 153 -5.00 17.19 5.01
CA THR A 153 -6.39 17.16 4.53
C THR A 153 -6.46 17.68 3.11
N LEU A 154 -7.19 16.96 2.26
CA LEU A 154 -7.43 17.28 0.86
C LEU A 154 -8.94 17.42 0.66
N ASP A 155 -9.37 18.58 0.23
CA ASP A 155 -10.73 18.79 -0.29
C ASP A 155 -10.77 18.33 -1.74
N LEU A 156 -11.66 17.40 -2.06
CA LEU A 156 -11.82 16.83 -3.39
C LEU A 156 -13.10 17.37 -4.09
N GLY A 157 -13.84 18.26 -3.43
CA GLY A 157 -15.17 18.70 -3.83
C GLY A 157 -16.24 17.73 -3.33
N GLY A 158 -17.01 18.16 -2.32
CA GLY A 158 -18.08 17.37 -1.72
C GLY A 158 -17.64 16.14 -0.91
N VAL A 159 -16.35 15.84 -0.88
CA VAL A 159 -15.76 14.77 -0.08
C VAL A 159 -14.31 15.13 0.30
N THR A 160 -13.91 14.73 1.51
CA THR A 160 -12.61 15.03 2.09
C THR A 160 -11.76 13.77 2.23
N ALA A 161 -10.49 13.84 1.86
CA ALA A 161 -9.50 12.80 2.15
C ALA A 161 -8.55 13.30 3.25
N GLN A 162 -8.56 12.65 4.41
CA GLN A 162 -7.66 12.92 5.52
C GLN A 162 -6.53 11.88 5.55
N LEU A 163 -5.33 12.30 5.19
CA LEU A 163 -4.12 11.48 5.25
C LEU A 163 -3.56 11.56 6.66
N ILE A 164 -3.34 10.41 7.29
CA ILE A 164 -2.89 10.33 8.68
C ILE A 164 -1.74 9.34 8.76
N ARG A 165 -0.54 9.78 9.18
CA ARG A 165 0.57 8.89 9.49
C ARG A 165 0.27 8.17 10.81
N VAL A 166 0.02 6.89 10.74
CA VAL A 166 -0.36 6.06 11.90
C VAL A 166 0.81 5.25 12.46
N GLY A 167 1.86 5.05 11.67
CA GLY A 167 3.01 4.24 12.06
C GLY A 167 2.57 2.84 12.46
N GLY A 168 1.96 2.09 11.54
CA GLY A 168 1.37 0.78 11.80
C GLY A 168 2.38 -0.30 12.19
N PRO A 169 1.91 -1.46 12.65
CA PRO A 169 2.78 -2.59 12.95
C PRO A 169 3.54 -3.11 11.72
N HIS A 170 3.02 -2.89 10.51
CA HIS A 170 3.65 -3.27 9.26
C HIS A 170 4.87 -2.41 8.92
N SER A 171 4.71 -1.08 8.93
CA SER A 171 5.79 -0.13 8.67
C SER A 171 5.58 1.17 9.45
N GLU A 172 6.67 1.78 9.95
CA GLU A 172 6.60 3.00 10.77
C GLU A 172 6.14 4.24 10.01
N ASP A 173 6.31 4.25 8.69
CA ASP A 173 5.92 5.33 7.80
C ASP A 173 4.47 5.23 7.32
N SER A 174 3.75 4.15 7.71
CA SER A 174 2.39 3.86 7.23
C SER A 174 1.42 5.03 7.38
N VAL A 175 0.75 5.35 6.28
CA VAL A 175 -0.30 6.36 6.15
C VAL A 175 -1.62 5.67 5.84
N VAL A 176 -2.69 6.09 6.51
CA VAL A 176 -4.07 5.74 6.16
C VAL A 176 -4.77 6.94 5.54
N CYS A 177 -5.77 6.69 4.71
CA CYS A 177 -6.63 7.73 4.16
C CYS A 177 -8.05 7.56 4.72
N TYR A 178 -8.46 8.46 5.59
CA TYR A 178 -9.80 8.52 6.15
C TYR A 178 -10.70 9.45 5.34
N VAL A 179 -11.89 8.96 4.99
CA VAL A 179 -12.93 9.69 4.24
C VAL A 179 -14.15 9.84 5.15
N PRO A 180 -14.27 10.96 5.89
CA PRO A 180 -15.30 11.16 6.92
C PRO A 180 -16.73 11.02 6.37
N GLU A 181 -17.01 11.64 5.24
CA GLU A 181 -18.34 11.67 4.63
C GLU A 181 -18.83 10.28 4.26
N GLU A 182 -17.93 9.39 3.86
CA GLU A 182 -18.19 7.99 3.51
C GLU A 182 -18.02 7.04 4.71
N ARG A 183 -17.54 7.55 5.85
CA ARG A 183 -17.16 6.77 7.02
C ARG A 183 -16.29 5.57 6.66
N PHE A 184 -15.27 5.83 5.82
CA PHE A 184 -14.41 4.84 5.21
C PHE A 184 -12.94 5.13 5.47
N VAL A 185 -12.11 4.07 5.64
CA VAL A 185 -10.66 4.19 5.77
C VAL A 185 -9.98 3.25 4.78
N PHE A 186 -9.07 3.77 3.97
CA PHE A 186 -8.07 2.98 3.27
C PHE A 186 -6.89 2.77 4.21
N LEU A 187 -6.54 1.55 4.46
CA LEU A 187 -5.50 1.15 5.41
C LEU A 187 -4.19 0.77 4.71
N ALA A 188 -4.23 0.41 3.44
CA ALA A 188 -3.14 -0.32 2.78
C ALA A 188 -2.70 -1.49 3.70
N ASP A 189 -1.41 -1.62 3.97
CA ASP A 189 -0.85 -2.70 4.78
C ASP A 189 -0.64 -2.34 6.24
N SER A 190 -1.02 -1.12 6.64
CA SER A 190 -0.73 -0.59 7.98
C SER A 190 -1.18 -1.50 9.13
N ALA A 191 -2.22 -2.33 8.92
CA ALA A 191 -2.70 -3.33 9.88
C ALA A 191 -1.90 -4.65 9.85
N GLY A 192 -1.06 -4.86 8.85
CA GLY A 192 -0.23 -6.05 8.67
C GLY A 192 0.86 -6.19 9.73
N LYS A 193 1.69 -7.23 9.59
CA LYS A 193 2.90 -7.44 10.38
C LYS A 193 4.12 -6.94 9.62
N ASP A 194 5.22 -6.68 10.33
CA ASP A 194 6.48 -6.28 9.72
C ASP A 194 7.14 -7.48 9.05
N LEU A 195 7.22 -7.46 7.72
CA LEU A 195 7.80 -8.55 6.92
C LEU A 195 9.32 -8.67 7.11
N TYR A 196 9.99 -7.58 7.45
CA TYR A 196 11.45 -7.54 7.65
C TYR A 196 11.87 -7.99 9.05
N GLY A 197 10.91 -8.29 9.92
CA GLY A 197 11.15 -8.72 11.30
C GLY A 197 11.59 -10.19 11.46
N ILE A 198 11.57 -11.00 10.39
CA ILE A 198 11.92 -12.43 10.43
C ILE A 198 12.79 -12.83 9.23
N PRO A 199 13.62 -13.89 9.35
CA PRO A 199 14.26 -14.49 8.20
C PRO A 199 13.24 -15.24 7.33
N TRP A 200 13.36 -15.07 6.02
CA TRP A 200 12.60 -15.78 5.01
C TRP A 200 13.48 -16.88 4.40
N ASP A 201 13.45 -18.07 4.98
CA ASP A 201 14.27 -19.25 4.59
C ASP A 201 13.42 -20.41 4.03
N TYR A 202 12.40 -20.07 3.25
CA TYR A 202 11.50 -21.05 2.63
C TYR A 202 11.68 -21.09 1.10
N ASP A 203 11.16 -22.15 0.47
CA ASP A 203 11.02 -22.19 -1.00
C ASP A 203 9.91 -21.20 -1.43
N PRO A 204 10.22 -20.18 -2.24
CA PRO A 204 9.21 -19.21 -2.71
C PRO A 204 8.04 -19.85 -3.47
N ASN A 205 8.22 -21.07 -3.97
CA ASN A 205 7.16 -21.83 -4.65
C ASN A 205 6.27 -22.63 -3.67
N ASP A 206 6.63 -22.68 -2.38
CA ASP A 206 5.83 -23.32 -1.34
C ASP A 206 4.92 -22.28 -0.65
N GLN A 207 3.72 -22.07 -1.19
CA GLN A 207 2.75 -21.12 -0.63
C GLN A 207 2.39 -21.46 0.82
N ALA A 208 2.30 -22.74 1.18
CA ALA A 208 1.98 -23.13 2.56
C ALA A 208 3.10 -22.77 3.54
N ALA A 209 4.36 -22.85 3.13
CA ALA A 209 5.48 -22.41 3.95
C ALA A 209 5.49 -20.88 4.12
N SER A 210 5.18 -20.14 3.06
CA SER A 210 5.03 -18.68 3.10
C SER A 210 3.91 -18.26 4.06
N ASP A 211 2.73 -18.86 3.93
CA ASP A 211 1.57 -18.57 4.79
C ASP A 211 1.89 -18.86 6.27
N LEU A 212 2.57 -19.97 6.53
CA LEU A 212 2.98 -20.35 7.88
C LEU A 212 4.03 -19.38 8.47
N ALA A 213 4.97 -18.90 7.65
CA ALA A 213 5.93 -17.88 8.06
C ALA A 213 5.21 -16.58 8.46
N MET A 214 4.30 -16.10 7.63
CA MET A 214 3.49 -14.91 7.93
C MET A 214 2.64 -15.08 9.19
N GLU A 215 2.04 -16.25 9.42
CA GLU A 215 1.26 -16.51 10.63
C GLU A 215 2.13 -16.41 11.90
N ARG A 216 3.37 -16.91 11.83
CA ARG A 216 4.32 -16.95 12.95
C ARG A 216 5.04 -15.63 13.23
N MET A 217 4.96 -14.65 12.34
CA MET A 217 5.57 -13.35 12.58
C MET A 217 5.13 -12.75 13.92
N PRO A 218 6.06 -12.26 14.74
CA PRO A 218 5.69 -11.55 15.96
C PRO A 218 5.07 -10.18 15.63
N ASP A 219 4.19 -9.72 16.50
CA ASP A 219 3.78 -8.33 16.52
C ASP A 219 4.68 -7.52 17.43
N ASP A 220 5.00 -6.27 17.05
CA ASP A 220 5.54 -5.29 17.99
C ASP A 220 4.38 -4.77 18.87
N PRO A 221 4.39 -5.07 20.19
CA PRO A 221 3.27 -4.72 21.06
C PRO A 221 3.07 -3.21 21.22
N VAL A 222 4.13 -2.41 21.10
CA VAL A 222 4.04 -0.96 21.25
C VAL A 222 3.43 -0.34 19.99
N ARG A 223 3.91 -0.76 18.82
CA ARG A 223 3.40 -0.30 17.52
C ARG A 223 1.95 -0.72 17.33
N LEU A 224 1.60 -1.98 17.61
CA LEU A 224 0.24 -2.50 17.48
C LEU A 224 -0.76 -1.73 18.36
N ARG A 225 -0.42 -1.47 19.63
CA ARG A 225 -1.26 -0.68 20.54
C ARG A 225 -1.44 0.76 20.10
N LYS A 226 -0.35 1.40 19.66
CA LYS A 226 -0.39 2.78 19.15
C LYS A 226 -1.30 2.86 17.93
N TYR A 227 -1.15 1.95 16.98
CA TYR A 227 -1.95 1.85 15.77
C TYR A 227 -3.43 1.65 16.08
N ARG A 228 -3.78 0.65 16.91
CA ARG A 228 -5.16 0.40 17.30
C ARG A 228 -5.81 1.64 17.94
N LYS A 229 -5.11 2.31 18.87
CA LYS A 229 -5.59 3.54 19.50
C LYS A 229 -5.80 4.68 18.50
N ALA A 230 -4.94 4.81 17.50
CA ALA A 230 -5.12 5.81 16.45
C ALA A 230 -6.40 5.55 15.64
N LEU A 231 -6.66 4.30 15.27
CA LEU A 231 -7.89 3.93 14.55
C LEU A 231 -9.16 4.06 15.39
N GLU A 232 -9.09 3.87 16.71
CA GLU A 232 -10.23 4.07 17.62
C GLU A 232 -10.78 5.51 17.59
N GLN A 233 -9.92 6.49 17.29
CA GLN A 233 -10.31 7.90 17.20
C GLN A 233 -11.06 8.24 15.90
N LEU A 234 -11.07 7.34 14.92
CA LEU A 234 -11.72 7.56 13.63
C LEU A 234 -13.13 6.96 13.64
N ASP A 235 -14.12 7.74 13.19
CA ASP A 235 -15.50 7.26 13.05
C ASP A 235 -15.73 6.67 11.65
N PHE A 236 -15.28 5.43 11.44
CA PHE A 236 -15.51 4.70 10.20
C PHE A 236 -16.38 3.46 10.41
N LYS A 237 -17.03 3.01 9.35
CA LYS A 237 -17.82 1.76 9.32
C LYS A 237 -17.10 0.64 8.58
N ARG A 238 -16.37 0.98 7.54
CA ARG A 238 -15.70 0.03 6.63
C ARG A 238 -14.27 0.46 6.37
N CYS A 239 -13.43 -0.51 6.06
CA CYS A 239 -12.03 -0.27 5.72
C CYS A 239 -11.54 -1.24 4.65
N LEU A 240 -10.51 -0.82 3.91
CA LEU A 240 -9.85 -1.60 2.87
C LEU A 240 -8.37 -1.74 3.20
N LYS A 241 -7.89 -2.98 3.29
CA LYS A 241 -6.45 -3.33 3.38
C LYS A 241 -5.85 -3.49 1.98
N GLY A 242 -4.53 -3.44 1.86
CA GLY A 242 -3.83 -3.66 0.58
C GLY A 242 -4.04 -5.06 0.03
N HIS A 243 -3.88 -6.07 0.86
CA HIS A 243 -3.92 -7.47 0.43
C HIS A 243 -5.10 -8.26 1.03
N ALA A 244 -6.25 -7.61 1.26
CA ALA A 244 -7.44 -8.28 1.76
C ALA A 244 -8.73 -7.62 1.27
N PRO A 245 -9.86 -8.35 1.25
CA PRO A 245 -11.15 -7.77 0.95
C PRO A 245 -11.55 -6.66 1.93
N CYS A 246 -12.46 -5.79 1.48
CA CYS A 246 -13.05 -4.77 2.33
C CYS A 246 -13.75 -5.40 3.55
N SER A 247 -13.48 -4.86 4.74
CA SER A 247 -14.01 -5.34 6.01
C SER A 247 -14.71 -4.23 6.80
N SER A 248 -15.46 -4.63 7.83
CA SER A 248 -16.06 -3.69 8.77
C SER A 248 -15.06 -3.24 9.84
N ARG A 249 -15.35 -2.07 10.45
CA ARG A 249 -14.61 -1.60 11.63
C ARG A 249 -14.59 -2.64 12.75
N SER A 250 -15.73 -3.32 13.00
CA SER A 250 -15.83 -4.31 14.06
C SER A 250 -14.92 -5.52 13.83
N GLU A 251 -14.83 -6.01 12.61
CA GLU A 251 -13.93 -7.12 12.26
C GLU A 251 -12.47 -6.71 12.44
N LEU A 252 -12.07 -5.54 11.91
CA LEU A 252 -10.72 -5.04 12.08
C LEU A 252 -10.34 -4.84 13.56
N MET A 253 -11.20 -4.19 14.33
CA MET A 253 -10.91 -3.92 15.74
C MET A 253 -10.82 -5.20 16.56
N LYS A 254 -11.65 -6.20 16.25
CA LYS A 254 -11.57 -7.53 16.85
C LYS A 254 -10.24 -8.22 16.53
N GLU A 255 -9.83 -8.21 15.25
CA GLU A 255 -8.54 -8.76 14.80
C GLU A 255 -7.37 -8.14 15.58
N LEU A 256 -7.31 -6.81 15.66
CA LEU A 256 -6.24 -6.10 16.36
C LEU A 256 -6.23 -6.40 17.87
N GLN A 257 -7.42 -6.52 18.51
CA GLN A 257 -7.54 -6.89 19.91
C GLN A 257 -7.09 -8.32 20.18
N GLU A 258 -7.46 -9.27 19.30
CA GLU A 258 -7.02 -10.66 19.40
C GLU A 258 -5.51 -10.82 19.24
N ARG A 259 -4.90 -10.05 18.32
CA ARG A 259 -3.44 -9.99 18.15
C ARG A 259 -2.77 -9.43 19.42
N GLU A 260 -3.29 -8.33 19.96
CA GLU A 260 -2.78 -7.73 21.20
C GLU A 260 -2.89 -8.68 22.41
N ALA A 261 -3.95 -9.48 22.48
CA ALA A 261 -4.17 -10.45 23.58
C ALA A 261 -3.23 -11.67 23.53
N ARG A 262 -2.54 -11.91 22.40
CA ARG A 262 -1.56 -12.99 22.22
C ARG A 262 -0.12 -12.57 22.58
N LEU A 263 0.10 -11.30 22.87
CA LEU A 263 1.39 -10.72 23.25
C LEU A 263 1.64 -10.82 24.76
#